data_67e1bdf48e4c1d505e00fb4b050fa37a
#
_entry.id   67e1bdf48e4c1d505e00fb4b050fa37a
#
_cell.length_a   1.000
_cell.length_b   1.000
_cell.length_c   1.000
_cell.angle_alpha   90.00
_cell.angle_beta   90.00
_cell.angle_gamma   90.00
#
_symmetry.space_group_name_H-M   'P 1'
#
loop_
_entity.id
_entity.type
_entity.pdbx_description
1 polymer ?
#
loop_
_entity_poly.entity_id
_entity_poly.type
_entity_poly.pdbx_seq_one_letter_code
_entity_poly.pdbx_strand_id
1 'polypeptide(L)'
;QYAADLGNSEAQNAVGHAYMVGTKGLDVNYDVAVKYLDLAAAQGNAEAMSSLGHAYANGLGVTQNNETALKWFKEAKKLGSPHASYGLAYMYLSGFGVEKNAQEAVKELLKAAERGSMEAQFHLGALHVRGVAPLARDYTKANTYFGLAAAQGHSLASYNLAMMQLGGLGAPIACAPALDKLKLLAERSSTVINVMENAREHFVRRNYKESLYAYAKASEMGVELAQANAAYILERNFGGVQNHLSKEERKRFSLCFHELAADQGNVLSLLTIGDAHYAGWISSSISSEKDDDSEETLMVTDGDGNVLVPSNANSDSNYEKAAQVSRRAAGLRSAAAMFNLGRMHEVGR
;
A
#
# COMPACT_ATOMS: atom_id res chain seq x y z
N GLN A 1 16.34 -24.36 4.66
CA GLN A 1 17.03 -25.27 3.74
C GLN A 1 17.47 -26.55 4.45
N TYR A 2 18.12 -26.48 5.60
CA TYR A 2 18.61 -27.66 6.36
C TYR A 2 17.53 -28.75 6.58
N ALA A 3 16.30 -28.38 6.97
CA ALA A 3 15.21 -29.33 7.14
C ALA A 3 14.75 -29.96 5.79
N ALA A 4 14.83 -29.22 4.69
CA ALA A 4 14.53 -29.74 3.35
C ALA A 4 15.58 -30.76 2.90
N ASP A 5 16.85 -30.50 3.19
CA ASP A 5 17.96 -31.40 2.86
C ASP A 5 17.92 -32.71 3.71
N LEU A 6 17.30 -32.64 4.91
CA LEU A 6 16.98 -33.82 5.73
C LEU A 6 15.74 -34.59 5.29
N GLY A 7 15.10 -34.20 4.19
CA GLY A 7 13.99 -34.92 3.60
C GLY A 7 12.60 -34.50 4.08
N ASN A 8 12.43 -33.43 4.86
CA ASN A 8 11.12 -32.96 5.27
C ASN A 8 10.35 -32.36 4.09
N SER A 9 9.21 -32.96 3.75
CA SER A 9 8.44 -32.60 2.53
C SER A 9 7.86 -31.18 2.58
N GLU A 10 7.43 -30.70 3.75
CA GLU A 10 6.91 -29.33 3.89
C GLU A 10 8.04 -28.30 3.73
N ALA A 11 9.22 -28.59 4.29
CA ALA A 11 10.39 -27.76 4.11
C ALA A 11 10.88 -27.76 2.65
N GLN A 12 10.85 -28.89 1.97
CA GLN A 12 11.17 -29.01 0.55
C GLN A 12 10.21 -28.18 -0.30
N ASN A 13 8.90 -28.29 -0.06
CA ASN A 13 7.90 -27.44 -0.72
C ASN A 13 8.15 -25.94 -0.47
N ALA A 14 8.40 -25.56 0.78
CA ALA A 14 8.68 -24.16 1.14
C ALA A 14 9.95 -23.61 0.47
N VAL A 15 11.02 -24.41 0.38
CA VAL A 15 12.27 -24.04 -0.31
C VAL A 15 12.04 -23.96 -1.82
N GLY A 16 11.34 -24.93 -2.40
CA GLY A 16 10.97 -24.91 -3.81
C GLY A 16 10.18 -23.65 -4.18
N HIS A 17 9.18 -23.32 -3.38
CA HIS A 17 8.39 -22.10 -3.57
C HIS A 17 9.25 -20.82 -3.40
N ALA A 18 10.16 -20.77 -2.42
CA ALA A 18 11.05 -19.64 -2.21
C ALA A 18 11.96 -19.37 -3.42
N TYR A 19 12.50 -20.40 -4.06
CA TYR A 19 13.27 -20.27 -5.30
C TYR A 19 12.39 -19.95 -6.52
N MET A 20 11.10 -20.35 -6.52
CA MET A 20 10.19 -20.03 -7.61
C MET A 20 9.81 -18.54 -7.65
N VAL A 21 9.70 -17.91 -6.48
CA VAL A 21 9.25 -16.51 -6.34
C VAL A 21 10.40 -15.54 -6.06
N GLY A 22 11.56 -16.02 -5.63
CA GLY A 22 12.69 -15.17 -5.24
C GLY A 22 12.47 -14.48 -3.90
N THR A 23 11.98 -15.19 -2.88
CA THR A 23 11.71 -14.63 -1.55
C THR A 23 12.82 -14.95 -0.54
N LYS A 24 12.81 -14.23 0.59
CA LYS A 24 13.75 -14.46 1.71
C LYS A 24 15.24 -14.30 1.36
N GLY A 25 15.56 -13.38 0.42
CA GLY A 25 16.93 -13.11 0.00
C GLY A 25 17.51 -14.15 -0.96
N LEU A 26 16.65 -14.96 -1.58
CA LEU A 26 17.01 -15.90 -2.64
C LEU A 26 16.64 -15.30 -4.00
N ASP A 27 17.55 -15.46 -4.97
CA ASP A 27 17.24 -15.17 -6.36
C ASP A 27 16.31 -16.22 -6.95
N VAL A 28 15.48 -15.84 -7.93
CA VAL A 28 14.62 -16.77 -8.66
C VAL A 28 15.49 -17.80 -9.37
N ASN A 29 15.23 -19.09 -9.10
CA ASN A 29 15.89 -20.21 -9.75
C ASN A 29 14.91 -21.36 -9.93
N TYR A 30 14.31 -21.43 -11.10
CA TYR A 30 13.27 -22.42 -11.40
C TYR A 30 13.80 -23.86 -11.44
N ASP A 31 15.05 -24.08 -11.86
CA ASP A 31 15.64 -25.41 -11.91
C ASP A 31 15.82 -26.01 -10.51
N VAL A 32 16.27 -25.16 -9.56
CA VAL A 32 16.40 -25.57 -8.15
C VAL A 32 15.02 -25.74 -7.52
N ALA A 33 14.07 -24.85 -7.85
CA ALA A 33 12.70 -24.92 -7.36
C ALA A 33 12.06 -26.26 -7.73
N VAL A 34 12.12 -26.65 -9.01
CA VAL A 34 11.54 -27.91 -9.49
C VAL A 34 12.14 -29.12 -8.79
N LYS A 35 13.47 -29.16 -8.56
CA LYS A 35 14.11 -30.27 -7.84
C LYS A 35 13.54 -30.46 -6.43
N TYR A 36 13.40 -29.40 -5.66
CA TYR A 36 12.83 -29.49 -4.32
C TYR A 36 11.33 -29.82 -4.35
N LEU A 37 10.58 -29.30 -5.34
CA LEU A 37 9.16 -29.61 -5.50
C LEU A 37 8.95 -31.08 -5.89
N ASP A 38 9.80 -31.64 -6.77
CA ASP A 38 9.74 -33.06 -7.14
C ASP A 38 9.98 -33.98 -5.92
N LEU A 39 10.96 -33.64 -5.06
CA LEU A 39 11.21 -34.38 -3.83
C LEU A 39 10.02 -34.33 -2.87
N ALA A 40 9.38 -33.17 -2.73
CA ALA A 40 8.20 -33.02 -1.89
C ALA A 40 6.98 -33.74 -2.48
N ALA A 41 6.77 -33.64 -3.80
CA ALA A 41 5.68 -34.31 -4.51
C ALA A 41 5.79 -35.82 -4.45
N ALA A 42 7.01 -36.37 -4.55
CA ALA A 42 7.24 -37.81 -4.38
C ALA A 42 6.83 -38.33 -3.01
N GLN A 43 6.82 -37.48 -1.99
CA GLN A 43 6.33 -37.79 -0.64
C GLN A 43 4.83 -37.51 -0.45
N GLY A 44 4.09 -37.17 -1.52
CA GLY A 44 2.65 -36.92 -1.47
C GLY A 44 2.26 -35.52 -1.05
N ASN A 45 3.17 -34.55 -1.10
CA ASN A 45 2.82 -33.16 -0.77
C ASN A 45 1.96 -32.53 -1.87
N ALA A 46 0.70 -32.27 -1.56
CA ALA A 46 -0.30 -31.79 -2.52
C ALA A 46 0.01 -30.36 -3.07
N GLU A 47 0.60 -29.51 -2.25
CA GLU A 47 0.96 -28.15 -2.66
C GLU A 47 2.17 -28.17 -3.61
N ALA A 48 3.17 -29.02 -3.33
CA ALA A 48 4.30 -29.22 -4.24
C ALA A 48 3.85 -29.78 -5.59
N MET A 49 2.90 -30.74 -5.60
CA MET A 49 2.30 -31.24 -6.85
C MET A 49 1.58 -30.13 -7.63
N SER A 50 0.86 -29.25 -6.94
CA SER A 50 0.21 -28.09 -7.57
C SER A 50 1.22 -27.12 -8.16
N SER A 51 2.31 -26.87 -7.45
CA SER A 51 3.41 -26.02 -7.90
C SER A 51 4.13 -26.60 -9.13
N LEU A 52 4.32 -27.90 -9.17
CA LEU A 52 4.82 -28.61 -10.36
C LEU A 52 3.84 -28.51 -11.53
N GLY A 53 2.53 -28.66 -11.27
CA GLY A 53 1.52 -28.45 -12.29
C GLY A 53 1.63 -27.05 -12.92
N HIS A 54 1.84 -26.03 -12.10
CA HIS A 54 2.09 -24.65 -12.54
C HIS A 54 3.42 -24.51 -13.30
N ALA A 55 4.49 -25.15 -12.83
CA ALA A 55 5.79 -25.14 -13.51
C ALA A 55 5.71 -25.74 -14.91
N TYR A 56 5.06 -26.91 -15.07
CA TYR A 56 4.86 -27.54 -16.38
C TYR A 56 3.89 -26.77 -17.30
N ALA A 57 2.86 -26.11 -16.74
CA ALA A 57 1.93 -25.30 -17.53
C ALA A 57 2.60 -24.05 -18.14
N ASN A 58 3.59 -23.49 -17.45
CA ASN A 58 4.27 -22.24 -17.85
C ASN A 58 5.71 -22.45 -18.35
N GLY A 59 6.27 -23.67 -18.28
CA GLY A 59 7.65 -23.93 -18.69
C GLY A 59 8.70 -23.32 -17.73
N LEU A 60 8.42 -23.31 -16.41
CA LEU A 60 9.31 -22.75 -15.39
C LEU A 60 10.27 -23.83 -14.86
N GLY A 61 11.53 -23.80 -15.28
CA GLY A 61 12.56 -24.80 -14.92
C GLY A 61 12.33 -26.19 -15.54
N VAL A 62 11.32 -26.32 -16.40
CA VAL A 62 10.95 -27.54 -17.15
C VAL A 62 10.42 -27.17 -18.52
N THR A 63 10.51 -28.09 -19.47
CA THR A 63 9.85 -27.91 -20.77
C THR A 63 8.33 -27.85 -20.57
N GLN A 64 7.70 -26.82 -21.13
CA GLN A 64 6.25 -26.65 -21.04
C GLN A 64 5.52 -27.89 -21.55
N ASN A 65 4.63 -28.44 -20.74
CA ASN A 65 3.82 -29.60 -21.08
C ASN A 65 2.47 -29.57 -20.35
N ASN A 66 1.44 -29.18 -21.08
CA ASN A 66 0.09 -29.03 -20.52
C ASN A 66 -0.54 -30.39 -20.09
N GLU A 67 -0.19 -31.51 -20.74
CA GLU A 67 -0.69 -32.82 -20.33
C GLU A 67 -0.08 -33.24 -18.97
N THR A 68 1.20 -33.01 -18.79
CA THR A 68 1.89 -33.28 -17.53
C THR A 68 1.36 -32.36 -16.42
N ALA A 69 1.15 -31.08 -16.72
CA ALA A 69 0.53 -30.14 -15.79
C ALA A 69 -0.85 -30.61 -15.33
N LEU A 70 -1.69 -31.08 -16.29
CA LEU A 70 -3.01 -31.64 -16.01
C LEU A 70 -2.96 -32.85 -15.07
N LYS A 71 -1.99 -33.75 -15.27
CA LYS A 71 -1.80 -34.91 -14.39
C LYS A 71 -1.47 -34.46 -12.97
N TRP A 72 -0.51 -33.58 -12.81
CA TRP A 72 -0.10 -33.06 -11.50
C TRP A 72 -1.26 -32.36 -10.78
N PHE A 73 -2.01 -31.50 -11.46
CA PHE A 73 -3.19 -30.84 -10.86
C PHE A 73 -4.29 -31.85 -10.46
N LYS A 74 -4.51 -32.90 -11.25
CA LYS A 74 -5.49 -33.92 -10.90
C LYS A 74 -5.06 -34.71 -9.66
N GLU A 75 -3.78 -35.08 -9.54
CA GLU A 75 -3.27 -35.79 -8.35
C GLU A 75 -3.33 -34.88 -7.12
N ALA A 76 -2.84 -33.66 -7.21
CA ALA A 76 -2.90 -32.71 -6.11
C ALA A 76 -4.35 -32.41 -5.66
N LYS A 77 -5.30 -32.36 -6.60
CA LYS A 77 -6.73 -32.20 -6.28
C LYS A 77 -7.29 -33.38 -5.48
N LYS A 78 -6.90 -34.63 -5.80
CA LYS A 78 -7.30 -35.82 -5.02
C LYS A 78 -6.88 -35.71 -3.56
N LEU A 79 -5.72 -35.08 -3.32
CA LEU A 79 -5.19 -34.82 -1.99
C LEU A 79 -5.74 -33.52 -1.34
N GLY A 80 -6.67 -32.85 -2.05
CA GLY A 80 -7.41 -31.72 -1.48
C GLY A 80 -6.78 -30.35 -1.65
N SER A 81 -5.71 -30.18 -2.47
CA SER A 81 -5.13 -28.86 -2.69
C SER A 81 -6.10 -27.87 -3.36
N PRO A 82 -6.35 -26.69 -2.77
CA PRO A 82 -7.14 -25.63 -3.40
C PRO A 82 -6.45 -25.03 -4.62
N HIS A 83 -5.11 -24.96 -4.61
CA HIS A 83 -4.32 -24.46 -5.75
C HIS A 83 -4.44 -25.37 -6.97
N ALA A 84 -4.57 -26.68 -6.75
CA ALA A 84 -4.81 -27.62 -7.85
C ALA A 84 -6.18 -27.42 -8.50
N SER A 85 -7.23 -27.20 -7.72
CA SER A 85 -8.56 -26.89 -8.26
C SER A 85 -8.54 -25.58 -9.05
N TYR A 86 -7.82 -24.55 -8.57
CA TYR A 86 -7.60 -23.32 -9.31
C TYR A 86 -6.83 -23.55 -10.62
N GLY A 87 -5.73 -24.33 -10.59
CA GLY A 87 -4.96 -24.70 -11.78
C GLY A 87 -5.79 -25.41 -12.84
N LEU A 88 -6.62 -26.38 -12.43
CA LEU A 88 -7.56 -27.07 -13.32
C LEU A 88 -8.59 -26.11 -13.93
N ALA A 89 -9.13 -25.18 -13.12
CA ALA A 89 -10.07 -24.19 -13.63
C ALA A 89 -9.41 -23.29 -14.70
N TYR A 90 -8.18 -22.89 -14.50
CA TYR A 90 -7.42 -22.12 -15.47
C TYR A 90 -7.21 -22.90 -16.78
N MET A 91 -6.89 -24.20 -16.70
CA MET A 91 -6.75 -25.07 -17.87
C MET A 91 -8.06 -25.22 -18.66
N TYR A 92 -9.20 -25.37 -17.95
CA TYR A 92 -10.51 -25.41 -18.58
C TYR A 92 -10.93 -24.09 -19.24
N LEU A 93 -10.58 -22.94 -18.66
CA LEU A 93 -10.85 -21.62 -19.24
C LEU A 93 -10.01 -21.36 -20.49
N SER A 94 -8.74 -21.77 -20.45
CA SER A 94 -7.78 -21.50 -21.51
C SER A 94 -7.82 -22.56 -22.64
N GLY A 95 -8.25 -23.78 -22.34
CA GLY A 95 -8.19 -24.93 -23.25
C GLY A 95 -6.78 -25.52 -23.36
N PHE A 96 -5.95 -25.37 -22.30
CA PHE A 96 -4.60 -25.92 -22.27
C PHE A 96 -4.62 -27.40 -21.83
N GLY A 97 -4.27 -28.31 -22.74
CA GLY A 97 -4.27 -29.75 -22.48
C GLY A 97 -5.65 -30.38 -22.24
N VAL A 98 -6.71 -29.58 -22.30
CA VAL A 98 -8.13 -30.01 -22.19
C VAL A 98 -9.00 -29.14 -23.09
N GLU A 99 -10.16 -29.66 -23.49
CA GLU A 99 -11.16 -28.86 -24.17
C GLU A 99 -11.70 -27.74 -23.27
N LYS A 100 -11.90 -26.55 -23.85
CA LYS A 100 -12.46 -25.40 -23.10
C LYS A 100 -13.83 -25.75 -22.55
N ASN A 101 -13.99 -25.60 -21.23
CA ASN A 101 -15.25 -25.87 -20.56
C ASN A 101 -15.46 -24.90 -19.42
N ALA A 102 -16.21 -23.83 -19.67
CA ALA A 102 -16.48 -22.80 -18.69
C ALA A 102 -17.29 -23.30 -17.46
N GLN A 103 -18.14 -24.31 -17.66
CA GLN A 103 -18.93 -24.88 -16.56
C GLN A 103 -18.05 -25.64 -15.57
N GLU A 104 -17.16 -26.52 -16.08
CA GLU A 104 -16.20 -27.23 -15.21
C GLU A 104 -15.19 -26.25 -14.57
N ALA A 105 -14.77 -25.23 -15.31
CA ALA A 105 -13.90 -24.19 -14.76
C ALA A 105 -14.53 -23.46 -13.56
N VAL A 106 -15.77 -23.02 -13.70
CA VAL A 106 -16.49 -22.35 -12.60
C VAL A 106 -16.70 -23.29 -11.42
N LYS A 107 -17.02 -24.56 -11.67
CA LYS A 107 -17.16 -25.57 -10.61
C LYS A 107 -15.86 -25.78 -9.83
N GLU A 108 -14.72 -25.81 -10.52
CA GLU A 108 -13.42 -25.93 -9.85
C GLU A 108 -13.02 -24.65 -9.13
N LEU A 109 -13.33 -23.44 -9.70
CA LEU A 109 -13.13 -22.17 -9.01
C LEU A 109 -13.93 -22.07 -7.71
N LEU A 110 -15.20 -22.50 -7.73
CA LEU A 110 -16.04 -22.50 -6.53
C LEU A 110 -15.43 -23.39 -5.43
N LYS A 111 -15.02 -24.62 -5.77
CA LYS A 111 -14.35 -25.52 -4.82
C LYS A 111 -13.05 -24.92 -4.25
N ALA A 112 -12.24 -24.29 -5.10
CA ALA A 112 -11.01 -23.65 -4.66
C ALA A 112 -11.29 -22.45 -3.75
N ALA A 113 -12.27 -21.63 -4.10
CA ALA A 113 -12.67 -20.44 -3.32
C ALA A 113 -13.25 -20.81 -1.94
N GLU A 114 -14.08 -21.87 -1.86
CA GLU A 114 -14.61 -22.43 -0.61
C GLU A 114 -13.50 -22.91 0.33
N ARG A 115 -12.40 -23.39 -0.23
CA ARG A 115 -11.20 -23.81 0.50
C ARG A 115 -10.21 -22.68 0.78
N GLY A 116 -10.60 -21.44 0.44
CA GLY A 116 -9.84 -20.23 0.75
C GLY A 116 -8.82 -19.81 -0.30
N SER A 117 -8.80 -20.40 -1.53
CA SER A 117 -7.89 -19.91 -2.58
C SER A 117 -8.20 -18.46 -2.95
N MET A 118 -7.23 -17.60 -2.68
CA MET A 118 -7.29 -16.16 -2.95
C MET A 118 -7.44 -15.88 -4.45
N GLU A 119 -6.73 -16.62 -5.28
CA GLU A 119 -6.77 -16.52 -6.74
C GLU A 119 -8.15 -16.93 -7.29
N ALA A 120 -8.71 -18.02 -6.78
CA ALA A 120 -10.04 -18.48 -7.20
C ALA A 120 -11.13 -17.47 -6.81
N GLN A 121 -11.05 -16.90 -5.62
CA GLN A 121 -11.95 -15.84 -5.16
C GLN A 121 -11.84 -14.61 -6.06
N PHE A 122 -10.64 -14.16 -6.39
CA PHE A 122 -10.44 -13.06 -7.33
C PHE A 122 -11.06 -13.33 -8.70
N HIS A 123 -10.81 -14.52 -9.27
CA HIS A 123 -11.35 -14.88 -10.58
C HIS A 123 -12.87 -15.01 -10.59
N LEU A 124 -13.49 -15.56 -9.53
CA LEU A 124 -14.95 -15.59 -9.40
C LEU A 124 -15.53 -14.17 -9.33
N GLY A 125 -14.90 -13.27 -8.57
CA GLY A 125 -15.27 -11.86 -8.55
C GLY A 125 -15.26 -11.25 -9.97
N ALA A 126 -14.18 -11.47 -10.72
CA ALA A 126 -14.04 -10.97 -12.09
C ALA A 126 -15.08 -11.57 -13.07
N LEU A 127 -15.39 -12.86 -12.92
CA LEU A 127 -16.43 -13.51 -13.74
C LEU A 127 -17.82 -12.95 -13.44
N HIS A 128 -18.15 -12.69 -12.18
CA HIS A 128 -19.41 -12.06 -11.80
C HIS A 128 -19.53 -10.60 -12.27
N VAL A 129 -18.44 -9.82 -12.31
CA VAL A 129 -18.44 -8.47 -12.89
C VAL A 129 -18.76 -8.53 -14.39
N ARG A 130 -18.17 -9.46 -15.11
CA ARG A 130 -18.32 -9.58 -16.56
C ARG A 130 -19.63 -10.26 -16.98
N GLY A 131 -20.18 -11.11 -16.15
CA GLY A 131 -21.34 -11.94 -16.49
C GLY A 131 -21.02 -12.96 -17.56
N VAL A 132 -19.93 -13.70 -17.40
CA VAL A 132 -19.51 -14.75 -18.35
C VAL A 132 -20.19 -16.05 -18.02
N ALA A 133 -20.90 -16.62 -19.02
CA ALA A 133 -21.59 -17.90 -18.84
C ALA A 133 -20.63 -18.99 -18.30
N PRO A 134 -21.06 -19.82 -17.34
CA PRO A 134 -22.43 -20.00 -16.86
C PRO A 134 -22.90 -19.01 -15.78
N LEU A 135 -22.06 -18.04 -15.40
CA LEU A 135 -22.38 -17.07 -14.36
C LEU A 135 -23.07 -15.84 -14.95
N ALA A 136 -24.19 -15.44 -14.33
CA ALA A 136 -24.81 -14.15 -14.60
C ALA A 136 -24.00 -13.02 -13.93
N ARG A 137 -24.11 -11.80 -14.49
CA ARG A 137 -23.54 -10.61 -13.88
C ARG A 137 -24.18 -10.38 -12.50
N ASP A 138 -23.35 -10.28 -11.49
CA ASP A 138 -23.78 -10.09 -10.10
C ASP A 138 -22.71 -9.30 -9.33
N TYR A 139 -22.91 -7.99 -9.25
CA TYR A 139 -21.96 -7.11 -8.56
C TYR A 139 -21.90 -7.36 -7.05
N THR A 140 -22.98 -7.84 -6.42
CA THR A 140 -22.98 -8.16 -4.99
C THR A 140 -22.08 -9.35 -4.70
N LYS A 141 -22.20 -10.42 -5.51
CA LYS A 141 -21.29 -11.56 -5.39
C LYS A 141 -19.85 -11.19 -5.74
N ALA A 142 -19.65 -10.36 -6.77
CA ALA A 142 -18.32 -9.87 -7.13
C ALA A 142 -17.67 -9.13 -5.96
N ASN A 143 -18.42 -8.26 -5.29
CA ASN A 143 -17.96 -7.51 -4.12
C ASN A 143 -17.56 -8.44 -2.97
N THR A 144 -18.37 -9.49 -2.72
CA THR A 144 -18.07 -10.51 -1.71
C THR A 144 -16.78 -11.26 -2.02
N TYR A 145 -16.63 -11.76 -3.25
CA TYR A 145 -15.44 -12.51 -3.64
C TYR A 145 -14.17 -11.66 -3.68
N PHE A 146 -14.25 -10.43 -4.20
CA PHE A 146 -13.12 -9.50 -4.12
C PHE A 146 -12.78 -9.12 -2.67
N GLY A 147 -13.79 -8.99 -1.81
CA GLY A 147 -13.59 -8.75 -0.38
C GLY A 147 -12.81 -9.86 0.30
N LEU A 148 -13.17 -11.12 0.03
CA LEU A 148 -12.47 -12.29 0.56
C LEU A 148 -11.01 -12.37 0.06
N ALA A 149 -10.77 -12.14 -1.21
CA ALA A 149 -9.43 -12.13 -1.78
C ALA A 149 -8.60 -10.94 -1.26
N ALA A 150 -9.20 -9.75 -1.15
CA ALA A 150 -8.54 -8.55 -0.62
C ALA A 150 -8.13 -8.72 0.85
N ALA A 151 -8.97 -9.36 1.67
CA ALA A 151 -8.66 -9.66 3.07
C ALA A 151 -7.42 -10.57 3.23
N GLN A 152 -7.13 -11.40 2.24
CA GLN A 152 -5.93 -12.23 2.17
C GLN A 152 -4.71 -11.49 1.56
N GLY A 153 -4.88 -10.22 1.15
CA GLY A 153 -3.79 -9.40 0.60
C GLY A 153 -3.69 -9.39 -0.92
N HIS A 154 -4.69 -9.88 -1.67
CA HIS A 154 -4.67 -9.83 -3.14
C HIS A 154 -4.82 -8.39 -3.65
N SER A 155 -3.76 -7.83 -4.20
CA SER A 155 -3.68 -6.41 -4.59
C SER A 155 -4.72 -6.02 -5.65
N LEU A 156 -4.88 -6.83 -6.72
CA LEU A 156 -5.88 -6.56 -7.76
C LEU A 156 -7.31 -6.70 -7.26
N ALA A 157 -7.57 -7.61 -6.29
CA ALA A 157 -8.88 -7.70 -5.67
C ALA A 157 -9.18 -6.47 -4.82
N SER A 158 -8.20 -5.99 -4.05
CA SER A 158 -8.32 -4.74 -3.28
C SER A 158 -8.58 -3.54 -4.18
N TYR A 159 -7.90 -3.45 -5.33
CA TYR A 159 -8.14 -2.41 -6.32
C TYR A 159 -9.56 -2.48 -6.90
N ASN A 160 -9.98 -3.67 -7.39
CA ASN A 160 -11.31 -3.84 -7.96
C ASN A 160 -12.42 -3.56 -6.93
N LEU A 161 -12.23 -4.00 -5.68
CA LEU A 161 -13.14 -3.71 -4.57
C LEU A 161 -13.25 -2.21 -4.32
N ALA A 162 -12.14 -1.48 -4.29
CA ALA A 162 -12.12 -0.04 -4.13
C ALA A 162 -12.86 0.67 -5.27
N MET A 163 -12.60 0.26 -6.52
CA MET A 163 -13.29 0.82 -7.70
C MET A 163 -14.81 0.54 -7.68
N MET A 164 -15.22 -0.66 -7.25
CA MET A 164 -16.64 -0.99 -7.07
C MET A 164 -17.29 -0.17 -5.97
N GLN A 165 -16.58 0.09 -4.85
CA GLN A 165 -17.05 0.94 -3.75
C GLN A 165 -17.20 2.41 -4.17
N LEU A 166 -16.28 2.93 -5.01
CA LEU A 166 -16.39 4.28 -5.57
C LEU A 166 -17.55 4.41 -6.56
N GLY A 167 -17.80 3.37 -7.36
CA GLY A 167 -18.87 3.33 -8.35
C GLY A 167 -20.24 2.90 -7.81
N GLY A 168 -20.35 2.51 -6.54
CA GLY A 168 -21.61 1.98 -5.98
C GLY A 168 -22.05 0.67 -6.62
N LEU A 169 -21.12 -0.14 -7.12
CA LEU A 169 -21.43 -1.41 -7.79
C LEU A 169 -21.54 -2.55 -6.76
N GLY A 170 -22.75 -3.08 -6.59
CA GLY A 170 -23.03 -4.20 -5.67
C GLY A 170 -23.06 -3.83 -4.18
N ALA A 171 -22.80 -2.57 -3.84
CA ALA A 171 -22.92 -2.00 -2.49
C ALA A 171 -23.11 -0.48 -2.62
N PRO A 172 -23.59 0.21 -1.57
CA PRO A 172 -23.64 1.69 -1.56
C PRO A 172 -22.24 2.29 -1.76
N ILE A 173 -22.21 3.51 -2.33
CA ILE A 173 -20.96 4.27 -2.50
C ILE A 173 -20.28 4.45 -1.16
N ALA A 174 -19.00 4.11 -1.08
CA ALA A 174 -18.19 4.17 0.13
C ALA A 174 -16.81 4.73 -0.19
N CYS A 175 -16.68 6.06 -0.28
CA CYS A 175 -15.46 6.73 -0.71
C CYS A 175 -14.29 6.53 0.28
N ALA A 176 -14.51 6.71 1.59
CA ALA A 176 -13.44 6.62 2.58
C ALA A 176 -12.76 5.23 2.58
N PRO A 177 -13.47 4.08 2.76
CA PRO A 177 -12.81 2.78 2.74
C PRO A 177 -12.22 2.41 1.37
N ALA A 178 -12.72 2.99 0.26
CA ALA A 178 -12.14 2.80 -1.06
C ALA A 178 -10.78 3.52 -1.17
N LEU A 179 -10.72 4.78 -0.72
CA LEU A 179 -9.49 5.57 -0.71
C LEU A 179 -8.41 4.96 0.18
N ASP A 180 -8.78 4.43 1.37
CA ASP A 180 -7.86 3.73 2.26
C ASP A 180 -7.21 2.52 1.57
N LYS A 181 -7.99 1.74 0.81
CA LYS A 181 -7.47 0.61 0.05
C LYS A 181 -6.53 1.06 -1.07
N LEU A 182 -6.90 2.10 -1.81
CA LEU A 182 -6.07 2.64 -2.90
C LEU A 182 -4.77 3.23 -2.36
N LYS A 183 -4.83 3.95 -1.22
CA LYS A 183 -3.64 4.46 -0.53
C LYS A 183 -2.70 3.31 -0.14
N LEU A 184 -3.21 2.28 0.53
CA LEU A 184 -2.42 1.11 0.93
C LEU A 184 -1.77 0.39 -0.26
N LEU A 185 -2.48 0.30 -1.40
CA LEU A 185 -1.94 -0.28 -2.62
C LEU A 185 -0.84 0.59 -3.24
N ALA A 186 -1.02 1.91 -3.26
CA ALA A 186 -0.01 2.84 -3.74
C ALA A 186 1.27 2.77 -2.91
N GLU A 187 1.15 2.76 -1.58
CA GLU A 187 2.28 2.65 -0.65
C GLU A 187 3.06 1.34 -0.79
N ARG A 188 2.39 0.26 -1.17
CA ARG A 188 3.00 -1.07 -1.40
C ARG A 188 3.51 -1.26 -2.83
N SER A 189 3.37 -0.27 -3.71
CA SER A 189 3.86 -0.40 -5.08
C SER A 189 5.40 -0.44 -5.09
N SER A 190 5.96 -1.27 -5.97
CA SER A 190 7.42 -1.36 -6.13
C SER A 190 8.05 0.00 -6.46
N THR A 191 7.34 0.83 -7.21
CA THR A 191 7.79 2.20 -7.54
C THR A 191 7.96 3.05 -6.30
N VAL A 192 6.96 3.07 -5.41
CA VAL A 192 7.02 3.82 -4.16
C VAL A 192 8.10 3.26 -3.24
N ILE A 193 8.16 1.93 -3.07
CA ILE A 193 9.19 1.28 -2.26
C ILE A 193 10.58 1.65 -2.74
N ASN A 194 10.85 1.54 -4.05
CA ASN A 194 12.15 1.86 -4.62
C ASN A 194 12.53 3.34 -4.44
N VAL A 195 11.56 4.27 -4.61
CA VAL A 195 11.81 5.70 -4.38
C VAL A 195 12.10 5.98 -2.91
N MET A 196 11.37 5.35 -1.99
CA MET A 196 11.57 5.51 -0.54
C MET A 196 12.92 4.91 -0.08
N GLU A 197 13.30 3.73 -0.58
CA GLU A 197 14.60 3.13 -0.29
C GLU A 197 15.75 3.99 -0.82
N ASN A 198 15.64 4.48 -2.04
CA ASN A 198 16.60 5.40 -2.64
C ASN A 198 16.74 6.68 -1.79
N ALA A 199 15.61 7.28 -1.39
CA ALA A 199 15.60 8.46 -0.54
C ALA A 199 16.32 8.23 0.80
N ARG A 200 16.05 7.07 1.44
CA ARG A 200 16.68 6.66 2.69
C ARG A 200 18.18 6.41 2.50
N GLU A 201 18.56 5.74 1.43
CA GLU A 201 19.98 5.46 1.13
C GLU A 201 20.78 6.75 0.93
N HIS A 202 20.25 7.70 0.16
CA HIS A 202 20.85 9.03 0.02
C HIS A 202 20.96 9.77 1.35
N PHE A 203 19.94 9.67 2.22
CA PHE A 203 19.99 10.29 3.56
C PHE A 203 21.13 9.70 4.41
N VAL A 204 21.25 8.38 4.46
CA VAL A 204 22.32 7.67 5.20
C VAL A 204 23.70 8.03 4.67
N ARG A 205 23.85 8.17 3.34
CA ARG A 205 25.08 8.61 2.67
C ARG A 205 25.35 10.12 2.80
N ARG A 206 24.51 10.85 3.50
CA ARG A 206 24.56 12.32 3.68
C ARG A 206 24.38 13.11 2.37
N ASN A 207 23.84 12.50 1.34
CA ASN A 207 23.45 13.16 0.08
C ASN A 207 22.05 13.76 0.24
N TYR A 208 21.94 14.77 1.10
CA TYR A 208 20.64 15.29 1.54
C TYR A 208 19.83 15.97 0.43
N LYS A 209 20.47 16.49 -0.61
CA LYS A 209 19.79 17.09 -1.76
C LYS A 209 19.02 16.05 -2.55
N GLU A 210 19.68 14.97 -2.91
CA GLU A 210 19.10 13.82 -3.61
C GLU A 210 18.04 13.13 -2.75
N SER A 211 18.28 13.02 -1.45
CA SER A 211 17.31 12.50 -0.50
C SER A 211 16.04 13.34 -0.44
N LEU A 212 16.18 14.67 -0.31
CA LEU A 212 15.03 15.58 -0.32
C LEU A 212 14.23 15.48 -1.62
N TYR A 213 14.92 15.43 -2.78
CA TYR A 213 14.26 15.28 -4.06
C TYR A 213 13.47 13.96 -4.17
N ALA A 214 14.06 12.85 -3.73
CA ALA A 214 13.40 11.56 -3.73
C ALA A 214 12.19 11.52 -2.76
N TYR A 215 12.33 12.07 -1.56
CA TYR A 215 11.19 12.20 -0.64
C TYR A 215 10.10 13.14 -1.17
N ALA A 216 10.45 14.25 -1.81
CA ALA A 216 9.48 15.14 -2.45
C ALA A 216 8.70 14.41 -3.55
N LYS A 217 9.39 13.63 -4.38
CA LYS A 217 8.74 12.78 -5.40
C LYS A 217 7.79 11.75 -4.80
N ALA A 218 8.18 11.07 -3.72
CA ALA A 218 7.30 10.14 -3.03
C ALA A 218 6.13 10.87 -2.31
N SER A 219 6.35 12.09 -1.86
CA SER A 219 5.31 12.96 -1.30
C SER A 219 4.21 13.30 -2.31
N GLU A 220 4.58 13.58 -3.57
CA GLU A 220 3.63 13.77 -4.67
C GLU A 220 2.79 12.52 -4.96
N MET A 221 3.33 11.33 -4.66
CA MET A 221 2.60 10.06 -4.73
C MET A 221 1.67 9.83 -3.52
N GLY A 222 1.59 10.78 -2.59
CA GLY A 222 0.74 10.72 -1.41
C GLY A 222 1.31 9.92 -0.24
N VAL A 223 2.61 9.60 -0.23
CA VAL A 223 3.24 8.83 0.85
C VAL A 223 3.45 9.71 2.07
N GLU A 224 2.69 9.46 3.14
CA GLU A 224 2.72 10.23 4.39
C GLU A 224 4.13 10.32 5.00
N LEU A 225 4.83 9.19 5.08
CA LEU A 225 6.19 9.14 5.64
C LEU A 225 7.19 9.97 4.81
N ALA A 226 7.01 10.02 3.48
CA ALA A 226 7.85 10.84 2.61
C ALA A 226 7.62 12.33 2.85
N GLN A 227 6.37 12.72 3.05
CA GLN A 227 5.99 14.09 3.40
C GLN A 227 6.65 14.52 4.72
N ALA A 228 6.52 13.71 5.76
CA ALA A 228 7.16 13.98 7.06
C ALA A 228 8.70 14.05 6.96
N ASN A 229 9.32 13.14 6.17
CA ASN A 229 10.78 13.14 6.02
C ASN A 229 11.27 14.32 5.18
N ALA A 230 10.56 14.74 4.13
CA ALA A 230 10.89 15.94 3.36
C ALA A 230 10.82 17.19 4.24
N ALA A 231 9.77 17.32 5.05
CA ALA A 231 9.61 18.39 6.03
C ALA A 231 10.80 18.42 6.99
N TYR A 232 11.18 17.28 7.55
CA TYR A 232 12.29 17.16 8.50
C TYR A 232 13.64 17.60 7.90
N ILE A 233 13.94 17.22 6.65
CA ILE A 233 15.17 17.62 5.96
C ILE A 233 15.21 19.14 5.77
N LEU A 234 14.09 19.76 5.37
CA LEU A 234 13.98 21.20 5.20
C LEU A 234 14.14 21.95 6.51
N GLU A 235 13.47 21.51 7.56
CA GLU A 235 13.48 22.13 8.89
C GLU A 235 14.90 22.16 9.48
N ARG A 236 15.60 21.04 9.39
CA ARG A 236 16.96 20.90 9.92
C ARG A 236 18.03 21.43 8.99
N ASN A 237 17.70 21.76 7.73
CA ASN A 237 18.63 22.20 6.70
C ASN A 237 19.89 21.34 6.61
N PHE A 238 19.71 20.02 6.63
CA PHE A 238 20.84 19.08 6.56
C PHE A 238 21.72 19.36 5.37
N GLY A 239 23.04 19.44 5.62
CA GLY A 239 24.05 19.68 4.57
C GLY A 239 23.93 21.02 3.85
N GLY A 240 23.11 21.95 4.37
CA GLY A 240 22.88 23.24 3.71
C GLY A 240 22.16 23.13 2.36
N VAL A 241 21.35 22.09 2.18
CA VAL A 241 20.68 21.75 0.91
C VAL A 241 19.89 22.91 0.32
N GLN A 242 19.34 23.77 1.17
CA GLN A 242 18.51 24.90 0.80
C GLN A 242 19.10 26.23 1.33
N ASN A 243 20.43 26.40 1.24
CA ASN A 243 21.10 27.61 1.68
C ASN A 243 20.73 28.88 0.88
N HIS A 244 20.10 28.72 -0.28
CA HIS A 244 19.59 29.84 -1.08
C HIS A 244 18.25 30.37 -0.55
N LEU A 245 17.57 29.59 0.32
CA LEU A 245 16.33 30.01 0.98
C LEU A 245 16.64 30.60 2.37
N SER A 246 15.91 31.63 2.75
CA SER A 246 15.92 32.13 4.11
C SER A 246 15.41 31.05 5.10
N LYS A 247 15.66 31.26 6.38
CA LYS A 247 15.16 30.36 7.43
C LYS A 247 13.63 30.30 7.43
N GLU A 248 12.99 31.42 7.20
CA GLU A 248 11.54 31.58 7.16
C GLU A 248 10.94 30.85 5.96
N GLU A 249 11.51 30.98 4.78
CA GLU A 249 11.06 30.27 3.57
C GLU A 249 11.20 28.75 3.74
N ARG A 250 12.33 28.26 4.25
CA ARG A 250 12.50 26.83 4.56
C ARG A 250 11.45 26.33 5.52
N LYS A 251 11.13 27.12 6.55
CA LYS A 251 10.09 26.76 7.52
C LYS A 251 8.70 26.71 6.86
N ARG A 252 8.38 27.65 6.00
CA ARG A 252 7.11 27.64 5.24
C ARG A 252 7.00 26.39 4.38
N PHE A 253 8.05 26.03 3.61
CA PHE A 253 8.06 24.80 2.82
C PHE A 253 7.96 23.54 3.68
N SER A 254 8.64 23.50 4.82
CA SER A 254 8.54 22.40 5.77
C SER A 254 7.10 22.26 6.29
N LEU A 255 6.44 23.37 6.64
CA LEU A 255 5.05 23.36 7.12
C LEU A 255 4.08 22.83 6.05
N CYS A 256 4.25 23.19 4.77
CA CYS A 256 3.43 22.63 3.69
C CYS A 256 3.50 21.09 3.64
N PHE A 257 4.68 20.51 3.77
CA PHE A 257 4.83 19.05 3.83
C PHE A 257 4.26 18.46 5.13
N HIS A 258 4.40 19.17 6.27
CA HIS A 258 3.75 18.74 7.51
C HIS A 258 2.23 18.79 7.44
N GLU A 259 1.63 19.78 6.75
CA GLU A 259 0.19 19.85 6.54
C GLU A 259 -0.31 18.61 5.77
N LEU A 260 0.36 18.26 4.66
CA LEU A 260 0.02 17.08 3.88
C LEU A 260 0.10 15.78 4.72
N ALA A 261 1.14 15.63 5.54
CA ALA A 261 1.29 14.46 6.40
C ALA A 261 0.29 14.47 7.57
N ALA A 262 -0.01 15.63 8.14
CA ALA A 262 -0.98 15.81 9.21
C ALA A 262 -2.40 15.47 8.75
N ASP A 263 -2.77 15.81 7.53
CA ASP A 263 -4.06 15.45 6.93
C ASP A 263 -4.24 13.94 6.81
N GLN A 264 -3.15 13.21 6.62
CA GLN A 264 -3.13 11.75 6.62
C GLN A 264 -3.02 11.12 8.01
N GLY A 265 -2.92 11.92 9.07
CA GLY A 265 -2.90 11.46 10.45
C GLY A 265 -1.51 11.27 11.05
N ASN A 266 -0.45 11.79 10.42
CA ASN A 266 0.90 11.76 11.01
C ASN A 266 0.93 12.56 12.31
N VAL A 267 1.17 11.86 13.42
CA VAL A 267 1.09 12.46 14.77
C VAL A 267 2.15 13.54 14.99
N LEU A 268 3.37 13.32 14.49
CA LEU A 268 4.46 14.30 14.63
C LEU A 268 4.14 15.57 13.83
N SER A 269 3.64 15.40 12.62
CA SER A 269 3.23 16.54 11.77
C SER A 269 2.04 17.29 12.37
N LEU A 270 1.06 16.59 12.94
CA LEU A 270 -0.04 17.24 13.68
C LEU A 270 0.48 18.09 14.85
N LEU A 271 1.44 17.60 15.62
CA LEU A 271 2.07 18.37 16.70
C LEU A 271 2.78 19.61 16.16
N THR A 272 3.59 19.44 15.11
CA THR A 272 4.33 20.56 14.50
C THR A 272 3.39 21.64 13.97
N ILE A 273 2.29 21.25 13.30
CA ILE A 273 1.27 22.20 12.82
C ILE A 273 0.53 22.86 13.99
N GLY A 274 0.19 22.09 15.04
CA GLY A 274 -0.41 22.65 16.26
C GLY A 274 0.47 23.72 16.92
N ASP A 275 1.77 23.43 17.07
CA ASP A 275 2.76 24.37 17.60
C ASP A 275 2.94 25.59 16.68
N ALA A 276 2.90 25.41 15.37
CA ALA A 276 3.00 26.49 14.39
C ALA A 276 1.80 27.45 14.46
N HIS A 277 0.58 26.93 14.63
CA HIS A 277 -0.60 27.76 14.89
C HIS A 277 -0.53 28.48 16.23
N TYR A 278 -0.11 27.78 17.29
CA TYR A 278 0.04 28.37 18.62
C TYR A 278 1.06 29.52 18.63
N ALA A 279 2.15 29.36 17.89
CA ALA A 279 3.20 30.39 17.75
C ALA A 279 2.84 31.50 16.72
N GLY A 280 1.68 31.44 16.06
CA GLY A 280 1.27 32.43 15.06
C GLY A 280 2.05 32.37 13.73
N TRP A 281 2.70 31.26 13.41
CA TRP A 281 3.48 31.09 12.18
C TRP A 281 2.60 30.76 10.96
N ILE A 282 1.39 30.24 11.20
CA ILE A 282 0.37 29.97 10.18
C ILE A 282 -0.81 30.88 10.52
N SER A 283 -1.09 31.83 9.64
CA SER A 283 -2.31 32.65 9.79
C SER A 283 -3.53 31.89 9.26
N SER A 284 -4.71 32.24 9.76
CA SER A 284 -5.98 31.60 9.40
C SER A 284 -6.45 31.80 7.96
N SER A 285 -5.67 32.48 7.12
CA SER A 285 -6.03 32.85 5.74
C SER A 285 -5.62 31.84 4.67
N ILE A 286 -5.06 30.67 5.01
CA ILE A 286 -4.84 29.57 4.05
C ILE A 286 -5.95 28.51 4.23
N SER A 287 -7.20 28.91 4.10
CA SER A 287 -8.30 28.02 3.77
C SER A 287 -8.64 28.24 2.31
N SER A 288 -8.55 27.16 1.54
CA SER A 288 -8.98 27.02 0.15
C SER A 288 -10.25 27.79 -0.17
N GLU A 289 -10.13 29.01 -0.65
CA GLU A 289 -11.06 29.61 -1.55
C GLU A 289 -10.25 30.23 -2.69
N LYS A 290 -10.40 29.62 -3.86
CA LYS A 290 -10.09 30.25 -5.12
C LYS A 290 -11.14 31.34 -5.29
N ASP A 291 -10.77 32.56 -4.98
CA ASP A 291 -11.38 33.73 -5.61
C ASP A 291 -10.27 34.70 -5.97
N ASP A 292 -10.23 34.99 -7.28
CA ASP A 292 -9.49 36.09 -7.86
C ASP A 292 -9.76 37.36 -7.06
N ASP A 293 -8.72 37.93 -6.50
CA ASP A 293 -8.32 39.32 -6.62
C ASP A 293 -7.27 39.66 -5.56
N SER A 294 -6.17 40.09 -6.09
CA SER A 294 -5.03 40.74 -5.47
C SER A 294 -5.26 41.45 -4.13
N GLU A 295 -4.67 40.91 -3.03
CA GLU A 295 -4.05 41.72 -2.01
C GLU A 295 -2.78 41.03 -1.51
N GLU A 296 -1.64 41.50 -2.00
CA GLU A 296 -0.32 41.27 -1.42
C GLU A 296 -0.32 41.74 0.04
N THR A 297 -0.41 40.79 0.98
CA THR A 297 -0.18 41.12 2.38
C THR A 297 1.30 41.36 2.58
N LEU A 298 1.73 42.63 2.48
CA LEU A 298 3.07 43.09 2.77
C LEU A 298 3.43 42.68 4.21
N MET A 299 4.46 41.85 4.34
CA MET A 299 5.14 41.65 5.63
C MET A 299 5.88 42.95 5.99
N VAL A 300 5.46 43.60 7.06
CA VAL A 300 6.16 44.77 7.60
C VAL A 300 7.31 44.26 8.46
N THR A 301 8.54 44.51 8.05
CA THR A 301 9.75 44.35 8.86
C THR A 301 10.09 45.66 9.53
N ASP A 302 10.58 45.63 10.79
CA ASP A 302 11.20 46.80 11.41
C ASP A 302 12.52 47.15 10.72
N GLY A 303 13.06 48.33 11.03
CA GLY A 303 14.31 48.83 10.44
C GLY A 303 15.55 47.98 10.73
N ASP A 304 15.46 46.98 11.59
CA ASP A 304 16.51 46.03 11.98
C ASP A 304 16.29 44.63 11.39
N GLY A 305 15.27 44.45 10.49
CA GLY A 305 15.01 43.20 9.80
C GLY A 305 14.23 42.14 10.62
N ASN A 306 13.69 42.53 11.79
CA ASN A 306 12.82 41.65 12.56
C ASN A 306 11.38 41.70 12.00
N VAL A 307 10.81 40.56 11.70
CA VAL A 307 9.42 40.45 11.29
C VAL A 307 8.54 40.90 12.46
N LEU A 308 7.90 42.05 12.31
CA LEU A 308 6.85 42.46 13.24
C LEU A 308 5.69 41.49 13.09
N VAL A 309 5.49 40.60 14.05
CA VAL A 309 4.29 39.80 14.17
C VAL A 309 3.11 40.78 14.23
N PRO A 310 2.12 40.70 13.32
CA PRO A 310 0.95 41.59 13.39
C PRO A 310 0.27 41.36 14.73
N SER A 311 0.32 42.36 15.58
CA SER A 311 -0.22 42.30 16.95
C SER A 311 -1.75 42.18 17.02
N ASN A 312 -2.46 42.07 15.88
CA ASN A 312 -3.92 42.13 15.84
C ASN A 312 -4.63 41.24 14.81
N ALA A 313 -3.97 40.27 14.21
CA ALA A 313 -4.69 39.30 13.35
C ALA A 313 -5.08 38.04 14.15
N ASN A 314 -6.32 38.01 14.64
CA ASN A 314 -7.04 36.83 15.13
C ASN A 314 -6.24 35.83 15.98
N SER A 315 -5.64 36.29 17.08
CA SER A 315 -4.98 35.37 18.04
C SER A 315 -5.91 34.24 18.49
N ASP A 316 -7.17 34.54 18.73
CA ASP A 316 -8.18 33.55 19.17
C ASP A 316 -8.44 32.46 18.13
N SER A 317 -8.53 32.81 16.85
CA SER A 317 -8.69 31.83 15.75
C SER A 317 -7.47 30.89 15.61
N ASN A 318 -6.26 31.40 15.81
CA ASN A 318 -5.05 30.59 15.76
C ASN A 318 -4.94 29.62 16.94
N TYR A 319 -5.32 30.06 18.14
CA TYR A 319 -5.39 29.20 19.32
C TYR A 319 -6.46 28.13 19.21
N GLU A 320 -7.62 28.46 18.64
CA GLU A 320 -8.68 27.48 18.40
C GLU A 320 -8.24 26.41 17.41
N LYS A 321 -7.56 26.79 16.31
CA LYS A 321 -6.98 25.85 15.36
C LYS A 321 -5.88 25.00 15.99
N ALA A 322 -4.98 25.60 16.75
CA ALA A 322 -3.95 24.88 17.50
C ALA A 322 -4.58 23.83 18.43
N ALA A 323 -5.63 24.20 19.16
CA ALA A 323 -6.36 23.29 20.03
C ALA A 323 -7.06 22.17 19.24
N GLN A 324 -7.67 22.48 18.10
CA GLN A 324 -8.33 21.51 17.24
C GLN A 324 -7.34 20.48 16.71
N VAL A 325 -6.20 20.90 16.17
CA VAL A 325 -5.14 20.02 15.67
C VAL A 325 -4.55 19.17 16.80
N SER A 326 -4.31 19.78 17.97
CA SER A 326 -3.82 19.05 19.14
C SER A 326 -4.83 18.04 19.67
N ARG A 327 -6.15 18.33 19.63
CA ARG A 327 -7.21 17.33 19.96
C ARG A 327 -7.19 16.16 18.98
N ARG A 328 -6.98 16.40 17.68
CA ARG A 328 -6.85 15.35 16.67
C ARG A 328 -5.63 14.45 16.96
N ALA A 329 -4.47 15.03 17.31
CA ALA A 329 -3.28 14.28 17.69
C ALA A 329 -3.48 13.51 19.01
N ALA A 330 -4.17 14.09 20.00
CA ALA A 330 -4.51 13.43 21.26
C ALA A 330 -5.45 12.24 21.05
N GLY A 331 -6.40 12.35 20.12
CA GLY A 331 -7.25 11.24 19.69
C GLY A 331 -6.47 10.04 19.12
N LEU A 332 -5.28 10.31 18.57
CA LEU A 332 -4.32 9.30 18.12
C LEU A 332 -3.36 8.83 19.26
N ARG A 333 -3.73 9.06 20.50
CA ARG A 333 -2.99 8.69 21.73
C ARG A 333 -1.63 9.35 21.90
N SER A 334 -1.44 10.55 21.37
CA SER A 334 -0.21 11.33 21.57
C SER A 334 -0.17 11.97 22.96
N ALA A 335 0.74 11.53 23.82
CA ALA A 335 0.96 12.11 25.14
C ALA A 335 1.41 13.58 25.06
N ALA A 336 2.24 13.92 24.06
CA ALA A 336 2.67 15.31 23.84
C ALA A 336 1.51 16.22 23.48
N ALA A 337 0.56 15.76 22.64
CA ALA A 337 -0.64 16.51 22.31
C ALA A 337 -1.55 16.72 23.51
N MET A 338 -1.71 15.70 24.36
CA MET A 338 -2.48 15.81 25.61
C MET A 338 -1.84 16.84 26.56
N PHE A 339 -0.52 16.85 26.66
CA PHE A 339 0.22 17.83 27.46
C PHE A 339 0.05 19.25 26.91
N ASN A 340 0.16 19.44 25.60
CA ASN A 340 -0.03 20.74 24.95
C ASN A 340 -1.46 21.27 25.17
N LEU A 341 -2.48 20.43 25.06
CA LEU A 341 -3.87 20.79 25.37
C LEU A 341 -4.05 21.20 26.83
N GLY A 342 -3.43 20.47 27.77
CA GLY A 342 -3.44 20.84 29.20
C GLY A 342 -2.86 22.22 29.42
N ARG A 343 -1.72 22.51 28.83
CA ARG A 343 -1.09 23.86 28.90
C ARG A 343 -1.96 24.97 28.30
N MET A 344 -2.60 24.73 27.15
CA MET A 344 -3.51 25.70 26.53
C MET A 344 -4.68 26.00 27.47
N HIS A 345 -5.20 25.00 28.15
CA HIS A 345 -6.31 25.15 29.14
C HIS A 345 -5.90 25.92 30.37
N GLU A 346 -4.67 25.69 30.91
CA GLU A 346 -4.13 26.41 32.07
C GLU A 346 -3.93 27.92 31.79
N VAL A 347 -3.56 28.27 30.56
CA VAL A 347 -3.32 29.66 30.14
C VAL A 347 -4.63 30.35 29.71
N GLY A 348 -5.78 29.66 29.76
CA GLY A 348 -7.09 30.20 29.37
C GLY A 348 -7.23 30.44 27.86
N ARG A 349 -6.58 29.62 27.07
CA ARG A 349 -6.50 29.71 25.60
C ARG A 349 -6.95 28.46 24.92
#